data_a835c72f65dd03a96933071e2a91c10f
#
_entry.id   a835c72f65dd03a96933071e2a91c10f
#
_cell.length_a   1.000
_cell.length_b   1.000
_cell.length_c   1.000
_cell.angle_alpha   90.00
_cell.angle_beta   90.00
_cell.angle_gamma   90.00
#
_symmetry.space_group_name_H-M   'P 1'
#
loop_
_entity.id
_entity.type
_entity.pdbx_description
1 polymer ?
#
loop_
_entity_poly.entity_id
_entity_poly.type
_entity_poly.pdbx_seq_one_letter_code
_entity_poly.pdbx_strand_id
1 'polypeptide(L)'
;MNYLRHVLPPVIIALAFGALSNTPAQPDTKIVVERIEPSKLDELINDKDCQCLVVAMAAWCGPCREELPTLIKLNDKYKDQGLKMIGISLDMGGPQAMQPIVETLGVNFPVYWAGEEAIYKYDVIAMPTLFLVKNGEIVERIVGKRSEAFLDEKIRDLLR
;
A
#
# COMPACT_ATOMS: atom_id res chain seq x y z
N MET A 1 51.47 -61.68 -28.83
CA MET A 1 51.71 -60.19 -28.97
C MET A 1 50.33 -59.53 -28.98
N ASN A 2 49.83 -59.18 -27.77
CA ASN A 2 48.47 -58.59 -27.60
C ASN A 2 48.63 -57.13 -27.27
N TYR A 3 48.18 -56.25 -28.19
CA TYR A 3 48.14 -54.85 -27.96
C TYR A 3 46.77 -54.50 -27.25
N LEU A 4 46.90 -54.11 -25.98
CA LEU A 4 45.79 -53.63 -25.18
C LEU A 4 45.56 -52.16 -25.58
N ARG A 5 44.43 -51.89 -26.27
CA ARG A 5 43.96 -50.52 -26.59
C ARG A 5 43.23 -49.96 -25.38
N HIS A 6 43.86 -49.00 -24.69
CA HIS A 6 43.22 -48.20 -23.68
C HIS A 6 42.30 -47.18 -24.36
N VAL A 7 41.00 -47.40 -24.25
CA VAL A 7 40.00 -46.46 -24.65
C VAL A 7 39.70 -45.56 -23.44
N LEU A 8 40.09 -44.29 -23.52
CA LEU A 8 39.72 -43.27 -22.54
C LEU A 8 38.28 -42.86 -22.78
N PRO A 9 37.44 -42.70 -21.71
CA PRO A 9 36.08 -42.22 -21.88
C PRO A 9 36.06 -40.70 -22.18
N PRO A 10 35.08 -40.19 -22.93
CA PRO A 10 35.00 -38.78 -23.24
C PRO A 10 34.57 -38.01 -21.98
N VAL A 11 35.34 -36.97 -21.65
CA VAL A 11 35.02 -36.00 -20.61
C VAL A 11 33.85 -35.15 -21.14
N ILE A 12 32.66 -35.36 -20.57
CA ILE A 12 31.50 -34.50 -20.83
C ILE A 12 31.66 -33.24 -19.98
N ILE A 13 32.08 -32.15 -20.63
CA ILE A 13 32.03 -30.81 -20.02
C ILE A 13 30.58 -30.35 -20.01
N ALA A 14 29.93 -30.45 -18.85
CA ALA A 14 28.61 -29.87 -18.63
C ALA A 14 28.77 -28.33 -18.53
N LEU A 15 28.46 -27.61 -19.59
CA LEU A 15 28.32 -26.17 -19.55
C LEU A 15 27.06 -25.82 -18.72
N ALA A 16 27.29 -25.43 -17.46
CA ALA A 16 26.24 -24.85 -16.63
C ALA A 16 25.81 -23.48 -17.22
N PHE A 17 24.72 -23.48 -17.98
CA PHE A 17 24.04 -22.25 -18.36
C PHE A 17 23.43 -21.65 -17.09
N GLY A 18 24.12 -20.68 -16.49
CA GLY A 18 23.58 -19.85 -15.44
C GLY A 18 22.43 -19.04 -16.01
N ALA A 19 21.20 -19.44 -15.70
CA ALA A 19 20.04 -18.62 -15.98
C ALA A 19 20.14 -17.34 -15.13
N LEU A 20 20.57 -16.25 -15.76
CA LEU A 20 20.40 -14.90 -15.23
C LEU A 20 18.90 -14.65 -15.15
N SER A 21 18.35 -14.81 -13.94
CA SER A 21 16.98 -14.40 -13.65
C SER A 21 16.90 -12.88 -13.76
N ASN A 22 16.55 -12.40 -14.96
CA ASN A 22 16.15 -11.02 -15.18
C ASN A 22 14.79 -10.84 -14.51
N THR A 23 14.75 -10.55 -13.21
CA THR A 23 13.56 -10.05 -12.56
C THR A 23 13.32 -8.66 -13.14
N PRO A 24 12.19 -8.41 -13.83
CA PRO A 24 11.90 -7.07 -14.31
C PRO A 24 11.79 -6.18 -13.07
N ALA A 25 12.61 -5.13 -13.01
CA ALA A 25 12.45 -4.07 -12.03
C ALA A 25 11.03 -3.53 -12.19
N GLN A 26 10.21 -3.67 -11.16
CA GLN A 26 8.91 -3.00 -11.13
C GLN A 26 9.18 -1.49 -11.24
N PRO A 27 8.43 -0.76 -12.09
CA PRO A 27 8.58 0.67 -12.15
C PRO A 27 8.30 1.23 -10.75
N ASP A 28 9.25 1.99 -10.24
CA ASP A 28 9.13 2.77 -9.00
C ASP A 28 8.08 3.85 -9.27
N THR A 29 6.80 3.48 -9.14
CA THR A 29 5.69 4.39 -9.43
C THR A 29 5.61 5.36 -8.27
N LYS A 30 6.28 6.50 -8.42
CA LYS A 30 6.23 7.59 -7.44
C LYS A 30 4.78 7.99 -7.23
N ILE A 31 4.29 7.86 -5.98
CA ILE A 31 2.95 8.30 -5.62
C ILE A 31 2.90 9.84 -5.67
N VAL A 32 1.98 10.35 -6.46
CA VAL A 32 1.66 11.79 -6.53
C VAL A 32 0.36 12.02 -5.78
N VAL A 33 0.35 13.01 -4.89
CA VAL A 33 -0.86 13.40 -4.17
C VAL A 33 -1.72 14.23 -5.12
N GLU A 34 -2.83 13.66 -5.56
CA GLU A 34 -3.75 14.31 -6.48
C GLU A 34 -4.97 14.88 -5.74
N ARG A 35 -5.56 15.94 -6.28
CA ARG A 35 -6.87 16.41 -5.82
C ARG A 35 -7.93 15.41 -6.24
N ILE A 36 -8.83 15.08 -5.32
CA ILE A 36 -10.01 14.27 -5.61
C ILE A 36 -11.29 15.07 -5.37
N GLU A 37 -12.21 15.01 -6.31
CA GLU A 37 -13.54 15.59 -6.13
C GLU A 37 -14.35 14.75 -5.14
N PRO A 38 -15.22 15.37 -4.30
CA PRO A 38 -16.01 14.66 -3.30
C PRO A 38 -16.87 13.52 -3.85
N SER A 39 -17.43 13.68 -5.06
CA SER A 39 -18.19 12.63 -5.73
C SER A 39 -17.33 11.43 -6.13
N LYS A 40 -16.09 11.69 -6.55
CA LYS A 40 -15.15 10.63 -6.93
C LYS A 40 -14.63 9.87 -5.71
N LEU A 41 -14.44 10.56 -4.60
CA LEU A 41 -14.10 9.91 -3.33
C LEU A 41 -15.24 9.00 -2.86
N ASP A 42 -16.50 9.44 -3.01
CA ASP A 42 -17.67 8.59 -2.72
C ASP A 42 -17.70 7.35 -3.60
N GLU A 43 -17.44 7.48 -4.90
CA GLU A 43 -17.37 6.33 -5.80
C GLU A 43 -16.31 5.31 -5.35
N LEU A 44 -15.13 5.78 -4.91
CA LEU A 44 -14.07 4.90 -4.42
C LEU A 44 -14.46 4.18 -3.11
N ILE A 45 -15.14 4.88 -2.20
CA ILE A 45 -15.57 4.31 -0.91
C ILE A 45 -16.78 3.40 -1.09
N ASN A 46 -17.73 3.76 -1.97
CA ASN A 46 -18.95 3.00 -2.21
C ASN A 46 -18.81 1.88 -3.25
N ASP A 47 -17.60 1.64 -3.76
CA ASP A 47 -17.32 0.53 -4.66
C ASP A 47 -17.60 -0.80 -3.96
N LYS A 48 -18.54 -1.59 -4.49
CA LYS A 48 -18.96 -2.87 -3.91
C LYS A 48 -17.87 -3.94 -3.92
N ASP A 49 -16.86 -3.78 -4.76
CA ASP A 49 -15.70 -4.66 -4.80
C ASP A 49 -14.57 -4.17 -3.87
N CYS A 50 -14.84 -3.11 -3.11
CA CYS A 50 -13.88 -2.54 -2.17
C CYS A 50 -13.79 -3.38 -0.90
N GLN A 51 -12.61 -3.93 -0.64
CA GLN A 51 -12.11 -4.31 0.67
C GLN A 51 -10.99 -3.32 1.01
N CYS A 52 -11.38 -2.17 1.54
CA CYS A 52 -10.52 -1.01 1.60
C CYS A 52 -10.19 -0.58 3.02
N LEU A 53 -8.95 -0.16 3.21
CA LEU A 53 -8.54 0.63 4.37
C LEU A 53 -8.31 2.07 3.91
N VAL A 54 -9.20 2.98 4.30
CA VAL A 54 -9.11 4.41 3.98
C VAL A 54 -8.56 5.15 5.20
N VAL A 55 -7.49 5.93 5.02
CA VAL A 55 -6.77 6.61 6.09
C VAL A 55 -6.89 8.12 5.92
N ALA A 56 -7.63 8.77 6.81
CA ALA A 56 -7.71 10.23 6.90
C ALA A 56 -6.52 10.75 7.73
N MET A 57 -5.71 11.62 7.10
CA MET A 57 -4.44 12.11 7.65
C MET A 57 -4.11 13.51 7.17
N ALA A 58 -3.06 14.13 7.76
CA ALA A 58 -2.51 15.39 7.30
C ALA A 58 -0.99 15.43 7.54
N ALA A 59 -0.27 16.24 6.76
CA ALA A 59 1.19 16.39 6.87
C ALA A 59 1.64 16.92 8.23
N TRP A 60 0.87 17.78 8.86
CA TRP A 60 1.14 18.35 10.19
C TRP A 60 0.78 17.42 11.35
N CYS A 61 0.08 16.30 11.07
CA CYS A 61 -0.36 15.34 12.08
C CYS A 61 0.80 14.42 12.49
N GLY A 62 1.39 14.63 13.65
CA GLY A 62 2.48 13.81 14.19
C GLY A 62 2.14 12.32 14.27
N PRO A 63 1.04 11.92 14.95
CA PRO A 63 0.62 10.52 15.04
C PRO A 63 0.36 9.87 13.69
N CYS A 64 -0.12 10.63 12.67
CA CYS A 64 -0.30 10.10 11.32
C CYS A 64 1.04 9.70 10.69
N ARG A 65 2.05 10.59 10.78
CA ARG A 65 3.39 10.30 10.25
C ARG A 65 4.07 9.13 10.93
N GLU A 66 3.83 8.96 12.24
CA GLU A 66 4.34 7.81 12.99
C GLU A 66 3.66 6.48 12.63
N GLU A 67 2.41 6.51 12.15
CA GLU A 67 1.66 5.31 11.75
C GLU A 67 1.96 4.90 10.30
N LEU A 68 2.30 5.86 9.42
CA LEU A 68 2.55 5.61 7.99
C LEU A 68 3.51 4.45 7.70
N PRO A 69 4.68 4.31 8.38
CA PRO A 69 5.57 3.16 8.14
C PRO A 69 4.88 1.80 8.39
N THR A 70 4.02 1.73 9.39
CA THR A 70 3.22 0.53 9.66
C THR A 70 2.20 0.27 8.54
N LEU A 71 1.52 1.31 8.08
CA LEU A 71 0.55 1.19 6.98
C LEU A 71 1.22 0.77 5.67
N ILE A 72 2.39 1.31 5.34
CA ILE A 72 3.20 0.93 4.17
C ILE A 72 3.52 -0.57 4.22
N LYS A 73 4.01 -1.06 5.36
CA LYS A 73 4.31 -2.48 5.58
C LYS A 73 3.08 -3.37 5.44
N LEU A 74 1.94 -2.94 6.00
CA LEU A 74 0.70 -3.68 5.92
C LEU A 74 0.11 -3.67 4.50
N ASN A 75 0.26 -2.56 3.76
CA ASN A 75 -0.12 -2.52 2.36
C ASN A 75 0.68 -3.53 1.54
N ASP A 76 2.00 -3.57 1.69
CA ASP A 76 2.83 -4.57 1.00
C ASP A 76 2.44 -6.01 1.34
N LYS A 77 2.08 -6.25 2.60
CA LYS A 77 1.65 -7.58 3.06
C LYS A 77 0.33 -8.04 2.44
N TYR A 78 -0.62 -7.11 2.24
CA TYR A 78 -2.01 -7.47 1.94
C TYR A 78 -2.53 -7.03 0.57
N LYS A 79 -1.82 -6.17 -0.18
CA LYS A 79 -2.25 -5.69 -1.51
C LYS A 79 -2.54 -6.82 -2.50
N ASP A 80 -1.72 -7.87 -2.49
CA ASP A 80 -1.90 -9.04 -3.36
C ASP A 80 -2.96 -10.04 -2.81
N GLN A 81 -3.52 -9.76 -1.63
CA GLN A 81 -4.59 -10.53 -1.01
C GLN A 81 -5.95 -9.82 -1.12
N GLY A 82 -6.02 -8.72 -1.89
CA GLY A 82 -7.26 -8.00 -2.17
C GLY A 82 -7.46 -6.72 -1.35
N LEU A 83 -6.54 -6.37 -0.43
CA LEU A 83 -6.62 -5.08 0.28
C LEU A 83 -6.37 -3.93 -0.69
N LYS A 84 -7.27 -2.96 -0.71
CA LYS A 84 -7.03 -1.64 -1.31
C LYS A 84 -6.80 -0.63 -0.19
N MET A 85 -5.60 -0.07 -0.10
CA MET A 85 -5.31 1.01 0.86
C MET A 85 -5.37 2.36 0.15
N ILE A 86 -6.01 3.36 0.78
CA ILE A 86 -6.21 4.71 0.22
C ILE A 86 -5.93 5.73 1.31
N GLY A 87 -5.03 6.67 1.06
CA GLY A 87 -4.81 7.83 1.91
C GLY A 87 -5.69 9.01 1.48
N ILE A 88 -6.25 9.72 2.45
CA ILE A 88 -6.96 10.98 2.24
C ILE A 88 -6.26 12.07 3.04
N SER A 89 -5.63 13.02 2.32
CA SER A 89 -5.04 14.21 2.92
C SER A 89 -6.10 15.26 3.14
N LEU A 90 -6.16 15.76 4.37
CA LEU A 90 -7.06 16.81 4.83
C LEU A 90 -6.31 18.12 5.10
N ASP A 91 -5.16 18.30 4.47
CA ASP A 91 -4.32 19.49 4.61
C ASP A 91 -5.00 20.73 4.04
N MET A 92 -4.93 21.85 4.78
CA MET A 92 -5.43 23.14 4.31
C MET A 92 -4.63 23.71 3.13
N GLY A 93 -3.37 23.31 3.00
CA GLY A 93 -2.44 23.78 1.97
C GLY A 93 -2.55 23.10 0.61
N GLY A 94 -3.53 22.20 0.40
CA GLY A 94 -3.68 21.48 -0.87
C GLY A 94 -2.78 20.22 -0.97
N PRO A 95 -2.73 19.58 -2.15
CA PRO A 95 -1.97 18.34 -2.37
C PRO A 95 -0.48 18.48 -2.05
N GLN A 96 0.09 19.64 -2.34
CA GLN A 96 1.51 19.93 -2.13
C GLN A 96 1.94 19.89 -0.66
N ALA A 97 1.02 20.01 0.29
CA ALA A 97 1.34 19.91 1.71
C ALA A 97 1.72 18.47 2.12
N MET A 98 1.01 17.47 1.60
CA MET A 98 1.25 16.06 1.91
C MET A 98 2.34 15.42 1.05
N GLN A 99 2.61 15.95 -0.15
CA GLN A 99 3.55 15.36 -1.10
C GLN A 99 4.95 15.08 -0.52
N PRO A 100 5.61 16.00 0.23
CA PRO A 100 6.91 15.73 0.83
C PRO A 100 6.90 14.57 1.83
N ILE A 101 5.81 14.38 2.56
CA ILE A 101 5.65 13.27 3.53
C ILE A 101 5.54 11.94 2.77
N VAL A 102 4.74 11.90 1.72
CA VAL A 102 4.57 10.73 0.84
C VAL A 102 5.92 10.29 0.26
N GLU A 103 6.71 11.24 -0.24
CA GLU A 103 8.03 10.97 -0.81
C GLU A 103 9.05 10.52 0.24
N THR A 104 9.13 11.25 1.37
CA THR A 104 10.14 10.99 2.41
C THR A 104 9.93 9.63 3.08
N LEU A 105 8.68 9.23 3.29
CA LEU A 105 8.34 7.97 3.94
C LEU A 105 8.16 6.81 2.96
N GLY A 106 8.18 7.07 1.64
CA GLY A 106 8.02 6.04 0.62
C GLY A 106 6.63 5.41 0.65
N VAL A 107 5.57 6.23 0.78
CA VAL A 107 4.19 5.74 0.77
C VAL A 107 3.93 4.99 -0.54
N ASN A 108 3.37 3.79 -0.44
CA ASN A 108 3.21 2.83 -1.53
C ASN A 108 1.75 2.54 -1.89
N PHE A 109 0.84 3.41 -1.49
CA PHE A 109 -0.58 3.36 -1.82
C PHE A 109 -1.08 4.74 -2.27
N PRO A 110 -2.16 4.84 -3.06
CA PRO A 110 -2.70 6.10 -3.54
C PRO A 110 -3.03 7.05 -2.39
N VAL A 111 -2.66 8.33 -2.55
CA VAL A 111 -3.00 9.40 -1.61
C VAL A 111 -3.69 10.51 -2.39
N TYR A 112 -4.90 10.86 -1.94
CA TYR A 112 -5.69 11.94 -2.52
C TYR A 112 -5.87 13.10 -1.55
N TRP A 113 -5.82 14.31 -2.05
CA TRP A 113 -6.21 15.48 -1.27
C TRP A 113 -7.72 15.75 -1.47
N ALA A 114 -8.48 15.58 -0.39
CA ALA A 114 -9.93 15.75 -0.41
C ALA A 114 -10.41 17.09 0.20
N GLY A 115 -9.48 17.86 0.78
CA GLY A 115 -9.80 19.15 1.39
C GLY A 115 -10.61 19.06 2.69
N GLU A 116 -11.01 20.22 3.19
CA GLU A 116 -11.71 20.31 4.47
C GLU A 116 -13.14 19.75 4.42
N GLU A 117 -13.80 19.76 3.26
CA GLU A 117 -15.15 19.24 3.11
C GLU A 117 -15.24 17.76 3.50
N ALA A 118 -14.19 16.99 3.25
CA ALA A 118 -14.12 15.59 3.64
C ALA A 118 -14.12 15.39 5.16
N ILE A 119 -13.64 16.37 5.94
CA ILE A 119 -13.68 16.34 7.41
C ILE A 119 -15.12 16.23 7.88
N TYR A 120 -15.97 17.11 7.38
CA TYR A 120 -17.37 17.15 7.77
C TYR A 120 -18.16 15.99 7.18
N LYS A 121 -17.93 15.70 5.90
CA LYS A 121 -18.64 14.64 5.19
C LYS A 121 -18.46 13.27 5.80
N TYR A 122 -17.23 12.94 6.22
CA TYR A 122 -16.90 11.65 6.81
C TYR A 122 -16.79 11.71 8.34
N ASP A 123 -17.18 12.82 8.95
CA ASP A 123 -17.16 13.02 10.40
C ASP A 123 -15.79 12.67 11.02
N VAL A 124 -14.73 13.26 10.47
CA VAL A 124 -13.35 13.06 10.95
C VAL A 124 -13.09 13.97 12.13
N ILE A 125 -13.33 13.46 13.33
CA ILE A 125 -13.19 14.23 14.59
C ILE A 125 -11.75 14.34 15.09
N ALA A 126 -10.87 13.46 14.64
CA ALA A 126 -9.44 13.46 14.97
C ALA A 126 -8.65 12.69 13.90
N MET A 127 -7.32 12.87 13.87
CA MET A 127 -6.43 12.18 12.93
C MET A 127 -5.28 11.47 13.67
N PRO A 128 -4.86 10.31 13.16
CA PRO A 128 -5.44 9.58 12.03
C PRO A 128 -6.83 9.03 12.36
N THR A 129 -7.69 8.95 11.36
CA THR A 129 -8.92 8.15 11.39
C THR A 129 -8.86 7.15 10.25
N LEU A 130 -9.05 5.88 10.55
CA LEU A 130 -9.06 4.80 9.60
C LEU A 130 -10.49 4.29 9.42
N PHE A 131 -10.89 4.09 8.17
CA PHE A 131 -12.18 3.50 7.84
C PHE A 131 -11.94 2.15 7.19
N LEU A 132 -12.50 1.10 7.77
CA LEU A 132 -12.61 -0.20 7.13
C LEU A 132 -13.86 -0.20 6.29
N VAL A 133 -13.68 -0.43 4.99
CA VAL A 133 -14.77 -0.45 4.01
C VAL A 133 -14.88 -1.85 3.43
N LYS A 134 -16.09 -2.40 3.44
CA LYS A 134 -16.40 -3.70 2.85
C LYS A 134 -17.68 -3.62 2.04
N ASN A 135 -17.62 -4.07 0.79
CA ASN A 135 -18.77 -4.05 -0.12
C ASN A 135 -19.41 -2.65 -0.30
N GLY A 136 -18.58 -1.61 -0.28
CA GLY A 136 -19.04 -0.22 -0.43
C GLY A 136 -19.66 0.38 0.82
N GLU A 137 -19.47 -0.21 2.00
CA GLU A 137 -19.97 0.29 3.27
C GLU A 137 -18.84 0.45 4.29
N ILE A 138 -18.84 1.55 5.04
CA ILE A 138 -17.92 1.73 6.17
C ILE A 138 -18.40 0.81 7.31
N VAL A 139 -17.69 -0.31 7.51
CA VAL A 139 -18.04 -1.30 8.53
C VAL A 139 -17.40 -1.01 9.89
N GLU A 140 -16.31 -0.26 9.92
CA GLU A 140 -15.65 0.15 11.17
C GLU A 140 -14.91 1.47 10.99
N ARG A 141 -14.89 2.28 12.06
CA ARG A 141 -14.12 3.51 12.18
C ARG A 141 -13.17 3.39 13.37
N ILE A 142 -11.88 3.62 13.12
CA ILE A 142 -10.83 3.56 14.13
C ILE A 142 -10.22 4.96 14.26
N VAL A 143 -10.38 5.59 15.42
CA VAL A 143 -9.86 6.94 15.67
C VAL A 143 -8.54 6.86 16.44
N GLY A 144 -7.53 7.58 15.95
CA GLY A 144 -6.19 7.66 16.54
C GLY A 144 -5.27 6.50 16.15
N LYS A 145 -3.97 6.73 16.29
CA LYS A 145 -2.90 5.77 15.98
C LYS A 145 -3.07 4.44 16.72
N ARG A 146 -2.83 3.33 16.04
CA ARG A 146 -2.91 1.97 16.58
C ARG A 146 -1.60 1.22 16.40
N SER A 147 -1.44 0.13 17.14
CA SER A 147 -0.30 -0.79 16.96
C SER A 147 -0.43 -1.59 15.67
N GLU A 148 0.72 -2.03 15.13
CA GLU A 148 0.76 -2.91 13.96
C GLU A 148 -0.09 -4.17 14.17
N ALA A 149 0.02 -4.81 15.34
CA ALA A 149 -0.72 -6.03 15.64
C ALA A 149 -2.25 -5.82 15.58
N PHE A 150 -2.73 -4.68 16.09
CA PHE A 150 -4.15 -4.32 16.02
C PHE A 150 -4.60 -4.12 14.57
N LEU A 151 -3.85 -3.35 13.79
CA LEU A 151 -4.20 -3.09 12.40
C LEU A 151 -4.13 -4.35 11.53
N ASP A 152 -3.14 -5.23 11.79
CA ASP A 152 -2.99 -6.51 11.12
C ASP A 152 -4.21 -7.43 11.36
N GLU A 153 -4.70 -7.48 12.61
CA GLU A 153 -5.91 -8.23 12.96
C GLU A 153 -7.14 -7.67 12.20
N LYS A 154 -7.33 -6.36 12.23
CA LYS A 154 -8.46 -5.69 11.56
C LYS A 154 -8.46 -5.89 10.04
N ILE A 155 -7.30 -5.82 9.40
CA ILE A 155 -7.17 -6.08 7.95
C ILE A 155 -7.49 -7.54 7.64
N ARG A 156 -7.00 -8.50 8.44
CA ARG A 156 -7.35 -9.91 8.24
C ARG A 156 -8.84 -10.18 8.36
N ASP A 157 -9.51 -9.52 9.30
CA ASP A 157 -10.96 -9.66 9.48
C ASP A 157 -11.74 -9.02 8.30
N LEU A 158 -11.25 -7.89 7.79
CA LEU A 158 -11.82 -7.24 6.60
C LEU A 158 -11.76 -8.17 5.36
N LEU A 159 -10.66 -8.89 5.18
CA LEU A 159 -10.39 -9.73 4.01
C LEU A 159 -11.06 -11.13 4.06
N ARG A 160 -11.67 -11.51 5.17
CA ARG A 160 -12.46 -12.74 5.30
C ARG A 160 -13.85 -12.58 4.70
#